data_828e03facada7154e3bb4bb5d016d3bd
#
_entry.id   828e03facada7154e3bb4bb5d016d3bd
#
_cell.length_a   1.000
_cell.length_b   1.000
_cell.length_c   1.000
_cell.angle_alpha   90.00
_cell.angle_beta   90.00
_cell.angle_gamma   90.00
#
_symmetry.space_group_name_H-M   'P 1'
#
loop_
_entity.id
_entity.type
_entity.pdbx_description
1 polymer ?
#
loop_
_entity_poly.entity_id
_entity_poly.type
_entity_poly.pdbx_seq_one_letter_code
_entity_poly.pdbx_strand_id
1 'polypeptide(L)'
;MSGVGTKRTLKLLIDTNIWLDYFLGRTSATKPTVELFSRAAEAEDIVLFSSSLSVKDIYYILGRTMKADARRGGALAPEAIAAADETAWACVRLIRQKSIIASVGADEVFDSFVFKHYHNDFEDDLILGVANRIDADYVVTEDKNLIKHTNGVCINVDQALRLVEGPNVLLARPV
;
A
#
# COMPACT_ATOMS: atom_id res chain seq x y z
N MET A 1 17.05 -32.23 -20.18
CA MET A 1 17.12 -31.61 -18.83
C MET A 1 16.37 -30.29 -18.89
N SER A 2 15.12 -30.33 -18.48
CA SER A 2 14.24 -29.16 -18.51
C SER A 2 14.62 -28.21 -17.36
N GLY A 3 15.20 -27.05 -17.70
CA GLY A 3 15.46 -26.01 -16.71
C GLY A 3 14.13 -25.51 -16.12
N VAL A 4 13.85 -25.86 -14.89
CA VAL A 4 12.81 -25.22 -14.10
C VAL A 4 13.30 -23.80 -13.84
N GLY A 5 12.88 -22.87 -14.71
CA GLY A 5 13.06 -21.44 -14.45
C GLY A 5 12.36 -21.13 -13.13
N THR A 6 13.09 -20.76 -12.11
CA THR A 6 12.53 -20.26 -10.85
C THR A 6 11.69 -19.04 -11.17
N LYS A 7 10.37 -19.19 -11.06
CA LYS A 7 9.42 -18.09 -11.25
C LYS A 7 9.76 -17.01 -10.20
N ARG A 8 10.13 -15.81 -10.64
CA ARG A 8 10.49 -14.71 -9.74
C ARG A 8 9.24 -14.20 -9.04
N THR A 9 9.31 -14.03 -7.74
CA THR A 9 8.22 -13.44 -6.94
C THR A 9 8.12 -11.93 -7.20
N LEU A 10 6.93 -11.46 -7.56
CA LEU A 10 6.60 -10.05 -7.67
C LEU A 10 6.30 -9.47 -6.28
N LYS A 11 7.08 -8.49 -5.84
CA LYS A 11 6.94 -7.82 -4.56
C LYS A 11 6.34 -6.43 -4.74
N LEU A 12 5.15 -6.21 -4.20
CA LEU A 12 4.43 -4.93 -4.28
C LEU A 12 4.29 -4.31 -2.89
N LEU A 13 4.83 -3.13 -2.68
CA LEU A 13 4.59 -2.34 -1.47
C LEU A 13 3.33 -1.49 -1.70
N ILE A 14 2.32 -1.70 -0.88
CA ILE A 14 1.02 -1.05 -1.00
C ILE A 14 0.98 0.19 -0.11
N ASP A 15 0.77 1.34 -0.74
CA ASP A 15 0.69 2.63 -0.06
C ASP A 15 -0.62 2.81 0.71
N THR A 16 -0.61 3.74 1.66
CA THR A 16 -1.73 4.12 2.53
C THR A 16 -3.01 4.45 1.75
N ASN A 17 -2.89 5.22 0.65
CA ASN A 17 -4.05 5.66 -0.13
C ASN A 17 -4.78 4.49 -0.81
N ILE A 18 -4.06 3.46 -1.25
CA ILE A 18 -4.64 2.24 -1.84
C ILE A 18 -5.48 1.47 -0.81
N TRP A 19 -4.96 1.30 0.41
CA TRP A 19 -5.71 0.67 1.50
C TRP A 19 -6.94 1.46 1.89
N LEU A 20 -6.83 2.80 1.95
CA LEU A 20 -7.96 3.66 2.24
C LEU A 20 -9.04 3.58 1.14
N ASP A 21 -8.65 3.48 -0.12
CA ASP A 21 -9.59 3.26 -1.21
C ASP A 21 -10.27 1.90 -1.12
N TYR A 22 -9.53 0.86 -0.74
CA TYR A 22 -10.07 -0.48 -0.49
C TYR A 22 -11.14 -0.49 0.60
N PHE A 23 -10.87 0.17 1.75
CA PHE A 23 -11.78 0.14 2.89
C PHE A 23 -12.95 1.11 2.78
N LEU A 24 -12.75 2.27 2.17
CA LEU A 24 -13.75 3.35 2.13
C LEU A 24 -14.55 3.39 0.82
N GLY A 25 -14.11 2.71 -0.23
CA GLY A 25 -14.81 2.70 -1.51
C GLY A 25 -14.97 4.08 -2.15
N ARG A 26 -14.01 4.98 -1.93
CA ARG A 26 -14.16 6.42 -2.16
C ARG A 26 -13.74 6.91 -3.54
N THR A 27 -13.03 6.12 -4.32
CA THR A 27 -12.47 6.53 -5.61
C THR A 27 -12.71 5.50 -6.70
N SER A 28 -12.39 5.86 -7.95
CA SER A 28 -12.39 4.95 -9.08
C SER A 28 -11.36 3.81 -8.95
N ALA A 29 -10.31 4.01 -8.12
CA ALA A 29 -9.28 3.01 -7.86
C ALA A 29 -9.78 1.83 -6.99
N THR A 30 -10.93 1.96 -6.31
CA THR A 30 -11.47 0.92 -5.42
C THR A 30 -11.67 -0.42 -6.13
N LYS A 31 -12.31 -0.44 -7.29
CA LYS A 31 -12.57 -1.68 -8.03
C LYS A 31 -11.27 -2.36 -8.48
N PRO A 32 -10.32 -1.68 -9.15
CA PRO A 32 -9.02 -2.25 -9.48
C PRO A 32 -8.24 -2.73 -8.25
N THR A 33 -8.32 -2.02 -7.11
CA THR A 33 -7.65 -2.43 -5.87
C THR A 33 -8.22 -3.75 -5.33
N VAL A 34 -9.54 -3.91 -5.31
CA VAL A 34 -10.18 -5.17 -4.90
C VAL A 34 -9.72 -6.32 -5.79
N GLU A 35 -9.65 -6.09 -7.10
CA GLU A 35 -9.20 -7.10 -8.06
C GLU A 35 -7.72 -7.43 -7.88
N LEU A 36 -6.85 -6.45 -7.72
CA LEU A 36 -5.42 -6.65 -7.42
C LEU A 36 -5.23 -7.52 -6.17
N PHE A 37 -5.96 -7.22 -5.09
CA PHE A 37 -5.85 -7.98 -3.84
C PHE A 37 -6.41 -9.39 -3.95
N SER A 38 -7.45 -9.61 -4.77
CA SER A 38 -7.96 -10.95 -5.06
C SER A 38 -6.94 -11.78 -5.83
N ARG A 39 -6.37 -11.21 -6.91
CA ARG A 39 -5.35 -11.86 -7.72
C ARG A 39 -4.11 -12.21 -6.91
N ALA A 40 -3.63 -11.28 -6.08
CA ALA A 40 -2.49 -11.52 -5.22
C ALA A 40 -2.74 -12.63 -4.19
N ALA A 41 -3.98 -12.78 -3.71
CA ALA A 41 -4.32 -13.86 -2.78
C ALA A 41 -4.38 -15.24 -3.44
N GLU A 42 -4.61 -15.31 -4.75
CA GLU A 42 -4.68 -16.55 -5.52
C GLU A 42 -3.32 -16.97 -6.12
N ALA A 43 -2.37 -16.03 -6.20
CA ALA A 43 -1.08 -16.23 -6.85
C ALA A 43 0.02 -16.59 -5.83
N GLU A 44 0.79 -17.64 -6.12
CA GLU A 44 1.93 -18.05 -5.28
C GLU A 44 3.19 -17.18 -5.48
N ASP A 45 3.20 -16.43 -6.57
CA ASP A 45 4.36 -15.62 -6.99
C ASP A 45 4.15 -14.12 -6.84
N ILE A 46 3.12 -13.68 -6.10
CA ILE A 46 2.87 -12.28 -5.77
C ILE A 46 2.87 -12.11 -4.26
N VAL A 47 3.67 -11.18 -3.75
CA VAL A 47 3.72 -10.85 -2.33
C VAL A 47 3.42 -9.36 -2.14
N LEU A 48 2.39 -9.10 -1.36
CA LEU A 48 2.04 -7.74 -0.94
C LEU A 48 2.76 -7.39 0.36
N PHE A 49 3.29 -6.18 0.42
CA PHE A 49 3.86 -5.58 1.61
C PHE A 49 3.10 -4.32 2.01
N SER A 50 3.12 -3.99 3.28
CA SER A 50 2.65 -2.70 3.81
C SER A 50 3.67 -2.18 4.81
N SER A 51 3.92 -0.87 4.85
CA SER A 51 4.78 -0.32 5.88
C SER A 51 4.04 -0.25 7.23
N SER A 52 4.77 -0.37 8.33
CA SER A 52 4.21 -0.17 9.68
C SER A 52 3.68 1.27 9.86
N LEU A 53 4.25 2.24 9.13
CA LEU A 53 3.78 3.61 9.09
C LEU A 53 2.39 3.69 8.45
N SER A 54 2.22 3.12 7.25
CA SER A 54 0.92 3.03 6.58
C SER A 54 -0.15 2.37 7.45
N VAL A 55 0.18 1.28 8.14
CA VAL A 55 -0.76 0.61 9.05
C VAL A 55 -1.22 1.54 10.17
N LYS A 56 -0.30 2.30 10.79
CA LYS A 56 -0.61 3.31 11.80
C LYS A 56 -1.54 4.38 11.25
N ASP A 57 -1.23 4.93 10.07
CA ASP A 57 -2.00 6.04 9.47
C ASP A 57 -3.39 5.58 9.06
N ILE A 58 -3.51 4.39 8.47
CA ILE A 58 -4.80 3.80 8.13
C ILE A 58 -5.69 3.66 9.36
N TYR A 59 -5.17 3.13 10.47
CA TYR A 59 -5.91 3.01 11.73
C TYR A 59 -6.49 4.35 12.18
N TYR A 60 -5.65 5.40 12.23
CA TYR A 60 -6.08 6.72 12.68
C TYR A 60 -7.01 7.42 11.70
N ILE A 61 -6.76 7.33 10.40
CA ILE A 61 -7.59 7.96 9.37
C ILE A 61 -8.97 7.32 9.36
N LEU A 62 -9.06 5.98 9.35
CA LEU A 62 -10.35 5.26 9.38
C LEU A 62 -11.14 5.59 10.64
N GLY A 63 -10.53 5.51 11.82
CA GLY A 63 -11.19 5.83 13.07
C GLY A 63 -11.74 7.26 13.09
N ARG A 64 -10.96 8.24 12.60
CA ARG A 64 -11.39 9.63 12.47
C ARG A 64 -12.54 9.80 11.49
N THR A 65 -12.45 9.18 10.32
CA THR A 65 -13.48 9.29 9.26
C THR A 65 -14.80 8.73 9.76
N MET A 66 -14.80 7.54 10.34
CA MET A 66 -16.01 6.90 10.86
C MET A 66 -16.65 7.70 11.99
N LYS A 67 -15.83 8.24 12.92
CA LYS A 67 -16.34 9.11 14.00
C LYS A 67 -16.89 10.44 13.46
N ALA A 68 -16.28 11.00 12.41
CA ALA A 68 -16.79 12.21 11.76
C ALA A 68 -18.15 11.95 11.06
N ASP A 69 -18.29 10.82 10.38
CA ASP A 69 -19.55 10.44 9.73
C ASP A 69 -20.66 10.18 10.75
N ALA A 70 -20.36 9.51 11.87
CA ALA A 70 -21.31 9.31 12.95
C ALA A 70 -21.78 10.63 13.58
N ARG A 71 -20.91 11.65 13.67
CA ARG A 71 -21.28 13.00 14.18
C ARG A 71 -22.26 13.74 13.29
N ARG A 72 -22.30 13.46 11.98
CA ARG A 72 -23.27 14.12 11.07
C ARG A 72 -24.73 13.77 11.40
N GLY A 73 -24.96 12.66 12.09
CA GLY A 73 -26.28 12.23 12.58
C GLY A 73 -26.67 12.81 13.94
N GLY A 74 -25.81 13.61 14.61
CA GLY A 74 -26.07 14.17 15.94
C GLY A 74 -24.88 14.05 16.90
N ALA A 75 -25.16 14.02 18.21
CA ALA A 75 -24.13 13.82 19.22
C ALA A 75 -23.51 12.41 19.09
N LEU A 76 -22.18 12.33 19.17
CA LEU A 76 -21.46 11.05 19.04
C LEU A 76 -21.68 10.18 20.28
N ALA A 77 -22.46 9.13 20.14
CA ALA A 77 -22.72 8.17 21.22
C ALA A 77 -21.46 7.34 21.54
N PRO A 78 -21.23 6.96 22.81
CA PRO A 78 -20.10 6.11 23.21
C PRO A 78 -20.00 4.80 22.39
N GLU A 79 -21.15 4.20 22.07
CA GLU A 79 -21.23 2.97 21.28
C GLU A 79 -20.74 3.19 19.84
N ALA A 80 -21.02 4.34 19.24
CA ALA A 80 -20.54 4.68 17.91
C ALA A 80 -19.01 4.91 17.89
N ILE A 81 -18.46 5.46 18.97
CA ILE A 81 -17.00 5.58 19.14
C ILE A 81 -16.36 4.19 19.20
N ALA A 82 -16.88 3.32 20.06
CA ALA A 82 -16.37 1.97 20.21
C ALA A 82 -16.46 1.17 18.91
N ALA A 83 -17.57 1.27 18.17
CA ALA A 83 -17.75 0.62 16.88
C ALA A 83 -16.75 1.11 15.82
N ALA A 84 -16.46 2.42 15.78
CA ALA A 84 -15.47 2.99 14.88
C ALA A 84 -14.05 2.46 15.19
N ASP A 85 -13.68 2.38 16.45
CA ASP A 85 -12.38 1.86 16.89
C ASP A 85 -12.24 0.36 16.58
N GLU A 86 -13.27 -0.45 16.85
CA GLU A 86 -13.28 -1.87 16.50
C GLU A 86 -13.20 -2.10 14.99
N THR A 87 -13.88 -1.27 14.20
CA THR A 87 -13.80 -1.35 12.74
C THR A 87 -12.38 -1.00 12.24
N ALA A 88 -11.75 0.03 12.80
CA ALA A 88 -10.37 0.37 12.46
C ALA A 88 -9.41 -0.79 12.81
N TRP A 89 -9.58 -1.45 13.95
CA TRP A 89 -8.82 -2.66 14.30
C TRP A 89 -9.08 -3.84 13.36
N ALA A 90 -10.33 -4.02 12.90
CA ALA A 90 -10.66 -5.03 11.91
C ALA A 90 -9.92 -4.80 10.58
N CYS A 91 -9.81 -3.54 10.14
CA CYS A 91 -9.02 -3.19 8.96
C CYS A 91 -7.53 -3.49 9.14
N VAL A 92 -6.94 -3.19 10.30
CA VAL A 92 -5.55 -3.56 10.61
C VAL A 92 -5.34 -5.08 10.56
N ARG A 93 -6.28 -5.86 11.08
CA ARG A 93 -6.25 -7.34 10.98
C ARG A 93 -6.27 -7.79 9.53
N LEU A 94 -7.10 -7.19 8.68
CA LEU A 94 -7.16 -7.50 7.24
C LEU A 94 -5.86 -7.16 6.51
N ILE A 95 -5.25 -6.00 6.78
CA ILE A 95 -3.94 -5.65 6.21
C ILE A 95 -2.92 -6.73 6.54
N ARG A 96 -2.84 -7.13 7.81
CA ARG A 96 -1.91 -8.18 8.26
C ARG A 96 -2.18 -9.56 7.62
N GLN A 97 -3.42 -9.85 7.26
CA GLN A 97 -3.77 -11.10 6.57
C GLN A 97 -3.41 -11.08 5.10
N LYS A 98 -3.46 -9.90 4.46
CA LYS A 98 -3.25 -9.72 3.03
C LYS A 98 -1.82 -9.33 2.66
N SER A 99 -1.03 -8.81 3.60
CA SER A 99 0.31 -8.30 3.34
C SER A 99 1.30 -8.62 4.47
N ILE A 100 2.58 -8.64 4.13
CA ILE A 100 3.68 -8.68 5.09
C ILE A 100 3.92 -7.26 5.57
N ILE A 101 3.93 -7.06 6.90
CA ILE A 101 4.20 -5.74 7.48
C ILE A 101 5.70 -5.52 7.55
N ALA A 102 6.21 -4.53 6.81
CA ALA A 102 7.58 -4.10 6.84
C ALA A 102 7.75 -2.94 7.85
N SER A 103 8.73 -3.06 8.73
CA SER A 103 9.04 -2.00 9.71
C SER A 103 9.57 -0.75 9.03
N VAL A 104 9.32 0.42 9.63
CA VAL A 104 10.05 1.67 9.37
C VAL A 104 11.02 1.86 10.54
N GLY A 105 12.27 2.10 10.25
CA GLY A 105 13.33 2.21 11.26
C GLY A 105 14.29 3.38 10.99
N ALA A 106 15.46 3.34 11.63
CA ALA A 106 16.45 4.39 11.50
C ALA A 106 17.02 4.51 10.08
N ASP A 107 17.18 3.38 9.39
CA ASP A 107 17.76 3.35 8.05
C ASP A 107 16.87 4.12 7.06
N GLU A 108 15.54 3.93 7.11
CA GLU A 108 14.60 4.68 6.27
C GLU A 108 14.64 6.19 6.57
N VAL A 109 14.84 6.57 7.83
CA VAL A 109 15.02 7.99 8.21
C VAL A 109 16.30 8.55 7.61
N PHE A 110 17.41 7.81 7.59
CA PHE A 110 18.65 8.25 6.94
C PHE A 110 18.49 8.32 5.43
N ASP A 111 17.88 7.34 4.81
CA ASP A 111 17.63 7.31 3.37
C ASP A 111 16.75 8.47 2.90
N SER A 112 15.80 8.92 3.73
CA SER A 112 14.92 10.05 3.40
C SER A 112 15.67 11.34 3.11
N PHE A 113 16.84 11.58 3.71
CA PHE A 113 17.69 12.74 3.39
C PHE A 113 18.22 12.70 1.95
N VAL A 114 18.38 11.52 1.37
CA VAL A 114 18.76 11.32 -0.03
C VAL A 114 17.55 11.56 -0.93
N PHE A 115 16.42 10.96 -0.59
CA PHE A 115 15.18 11.05 -1.38
C PHE A 115 14.58 12.47 -1.41
N LYS A 116 14.77 13.25 -0.34
CA LYS A 116 14.35 14.65 -0.26
C LYS A 116 14.78 15.51 -1.46
N HIS A 117 15.85 15.16 -2.16
CA HIS A 117 16.30 15.87 -3.37
C HIS A 117 15.37 15.64 -4.57
N TYR A 118 14.60 14.55 -4.56
CA TYR A 118 13.69 14.18 -5.64
C TYR A 118 12.24 14.56 -5.32
N HIS A 119 11.87 14.45 -4.04
CA HIS A 119 10.53 14.68 -3.56
C HIS A 119 10.60 15.29 -2.15
N ASN A 120 9.73 16.27 -1.84
CA ASN A 120 9.78 16.96 -0.55
C ASN A 120 8.61 16.54 0.36
N ASP A 121 8.38 15.24 0.46
CA ASP A 121 7.44 14.64 1.40
C ASP A 121 8.15 13.55 2.20
N PHE A 122 8.30 13.79 3.50
CA PHE A 122 9.05 12.91 4.40
C PHE A 122 8.38 11.53 4.56
N GLU A 123 7.04 11.48 4.52
CA GLU A 123 6.31 10.21 4.64
C GLU A 123 6.53 9.34 3.42
N ASP A 124 6.45 9.92 2.23
CA ASP A 124 6.74 9.25 0.96
C ASP A 124 8.19 8.76 0.90
N ASP A 125 9.15 9.59 1.38
CA ASP A 125 10.56 9.20 1.44
C ASP A 125 10.79 7.98 2.35
N LEU A 126 10.08 7.89 3.48
CA LEU A 126 10.13 6.69 4.34
C LEU A 126 9.56 5.45 3.64
N ILE A 127 8.48 5.60 2.86
CA ILE A 127 7.89 4.51 2.08
C ILE A 127 8.86 4.03 0.99
N LEU A 128 9.54 4.94 0.31
CA LEU A 128 10.57 4.62 -0.68
C LEU A 128 11.76 3.89 -0.03
N GLY A 129 12.18 4.31 1.16
CA GLY A 129 13.21 3.62 1.96
C GLY A 129 12.82 2.18 2.28
N VAL A 130 11.58 1.97 2.75
CA VAL A 130 11.05 0.60 2.97
C VAL A 130 11.06 -0.21 1.68
N ALA A 131 10.59 0.36 0.56
CA ALA A 131 10.57 -0.32 -0.73
C ALA A 131 11.96 -0.78 -1.16
N ASN A 132 12.96 0.09 -1.00
CA ASN A 132 14.35 -0.21 -1.30
C ASN A 132 14.88 -1.36 -0.42
N ARG A 133 14.68 -1.30 0.90
CA ARG A 133 15.18 -2.32 1.84
C ARG A 133 14.57 -3.70 1.64
N ILE A 134 13.27 -3.79 1.34
CA ILE A 134 12.61 -5.09 1.08
C ILE A 134 12.81 -5.60 -0.35
N ASP A 135 13.51 -4.82 -1.18
CA ASP A 135 13.67 -5.10 -2.60
C ASP A 135 12.32 -5.26 -3.32
N ALA A 136 11.39 -4.29 -3.06
CA ALA A 136 10.11 -4.25 -3.72
C ALA A 136 10.31 -3.97 -5.22
N ASP A 137 9.54 -4.65 -6.07
CA ASP A 137 9.55 -4.37 -7.50
C ASP A 137 8.87 -3.03 -7.80
N TYR A 138 7.77 -2.74 -7.08
CA TYR A 138 7.03 -1.49 -7.21
C TYR A 138 6.39 -1.08 -5.89
N VAL A 139 6.20 0.25 -5.74
CA VAL A 139 5.27 0.86 -4.80
C VAL A 139 3.96 1.13 -5.55
N VAL A 140 2.85 0.61 -5.05
CA VAL A 140 1.52 0.85 -5.62
C VAL A 140 0.87 2.00 -4.89
N THR A 141 0.62 3.11 -5.60
CA THR A 141 0.06 4.35 -5.04
C THR A 141 -0.81 5.06 -6.08
N GLU A 142 -1.75 5.90 -5.63
CA GLU A 142 -2.48 6.83 -6.48
C GLU A 142 -1.93 8.27 -6.40
N ASP A 143 -0.83 8.49 -5.67
CA ASP A 143 -0.18 9.80 -5.65
C ASP A 143 0.54 10.08 -6.97
N LYS A 144 -0.05 10.99 -7.77
CA LYS A 144 0.47 11.37 -9.08
C LYS A 144 1.83 12.06 -9.02
N ASN A 145 2.10 12.78 -7.91
CA ASN A 145 3.39 13.46 -7.76
C ASN A 145 4.48 12.44 -7.46
N LEU A 146 4.21 11.50 -6.55
CA LEU A 146 5.14 10.42 -6.23
C LEU A 146 5.44 9.56 -7.45
N ILE A 147 4.42 9.14 -8.21
CA ILE A 147 4.59 8.40 -9.47
C ILE A 147 5.47 9.16 -10.46
N LYS A 148 5.24 10.46 -10.62
CA LYS A 148 5.98 11.30 -11.58
C LYS A 148 7.47 11.43 -11.23
N HIS A 149 7.82 11.48 -9.94
CA HIS A 149 9.19 11.77 -9.50
C HIS A 149 10.05 10.53 -9.25
N THR A 150 9.47 9.32 -9.29
CA THR A 150 10.17 8.08 -8.91
C THR A 150 10.61 7.21 -10.11
N ASN A 151 10.60 7.75 -11.34
CA ASN A 151 11.12 7.07 -12.54
C ASN A 151 10.67 5.60 -12.69
N GLY A 152 9.39 5.31 -12.42
CA GLY A 152 8.80 3.98 -12.59
C GLY A 152 8.92 3.06 -11.38
N VAL A 153 9.49 3.50 -10.25
CA VAL A 153 9.43 2.76 -8.98
C VAL A 153 8.02 2.75 -8.42
N CYS A 154 7.30 3.88 -8.53
CA CYS A 154 5.91 3.98 -8.14
C CYS A 154 4.99 3.84 -9.35
N ILE A 155 3.93 3.05 -9.19
CA ILE A 155 2.92 2.77 -10.21
C ILE A 155 1.52 2.90 -9.62
N ASN A 156 0.52 3.22 -10.46
CA ASN A 156 -0.87 3.21 -10.00
C ASN A 156 -1.46 1.79 -9.97
N VAL A 157 -2.64 1.66 -9.37
CA VAL A 157 -3.28 0.34 -9.21
C VAL A 157 -3.64 -0.32 -10.54
N ASP A 158 -4.01 0.45 -11.57
CA ASP A 158 -4.29 -0.11 -12.90
C ASP A 158 -3.03 -0.67 -13.57
N GLN A 159 -1.87 -0.03 -13.36
CA GLN A 159 -0.59 -0.54 -13.81
C GLN A 159 -0.20 -1.81 -13.08
N ALA A 160 -0.37 -1.84 -11.75
CA ALA A 160 -0.12 -3.03 -10.93
C ALA A 160 -1.03 -4.19 -11.34
N LEU A 161 -2.32 -3.93 -11.60
CA LEU A 161 -3.27 -4.96 -12.05
C LEU A 161 -2.85 -5.57 -13.39
N ARG A 162 -2.43 -4.75 -14.35
CA ARG A 162 -1.89 -5.25 -15.63
C ARG A 162 -0.65 -6.13 -15.47
N LEU A 163 0.22 -5.84 -14.49
CA LEU A 163 1.41 -6.67 -14.21
C LEU A 163 1.02 -8.06 -13.70
N VAL A 164 -0.02 -8.15 -12.87
CA VAL A 164 -0.47 -9.43 -12.30
C VAL A 164 -1.37 -10.23 -13.25
N GLU A 165 -1.96 -9.59 -14.26
CA GLU A 165 -2.79 -10.24 -15.29
C GLU A 165 -1.99 -10.73 -16.49
N GLY A 166 -0.84 -10.11 -16.76
CA GLY A 166 -0.02 -10.44 -17.91
C GLY A 166 0.74 -11.75 -17.75
N PRO A 167 1.11 -12.43 -18.87
CA PRO A 167 2.09 -13.51 -18.79
C PRO A 167 3.41 -12.87 -18.33
N ASN A 168 3.86 -13.18 -17.13
CA ASN A 168 5.10 -12.74 -16.47
C ASN A 168 6.10 -11.98 -17.38
N VAL A 169 5.77 -10.79 -17.80
CA VAL A 169 6.70 -9.91 -18.47
C VAL A 169 7.51 -9.24 -17.36
N LEU A 170 8.66 -9.81 -17.09
CA LEU A 170 9.73 -9.17 -16.34
C LEU A 170 10.05 -7.81 -16.99
N LEU A 171 9.36 -6.76 -16.58
CA LEU A 171 9.80 -5.41 -16.89
C LEU A 171 11.12 -5.22 -16.16
N ALA A 172 12.20 -5.05 -16.95
CA ALA A 172 13.49 -4.68 -16.41
C ALA A 172 13.33 -3.45 -15.52
N ARG A 173 13.84 -3.52 -14.28
CA ARG A 173 13.92 -2.32 -13.43
C ARG A 173 14.58 -1.21 -14.25
N PRO A 174 14.04 0.00 -14.23
CA PRO A 174 14.83 1.14 -14.68
C PRO A 174 16.07 1.25 -13.76
N VAL A 175 17.24 1.17 -14.37
CA VAL A 175 18.56 1.31 -13.73
C VAL A 175 18.75 2.73 -13.25
#